data_a286432ecf5f28348b371dc15e1dcd29
#
_entry.id   a286432ecf5f28348b371dc15e1dcd29
#
_cell.length_a   1.000
_cell.length_b   1.000
_cell.length_c   1.000
_cell.angle_alpha   90.00
_cell.angle_beta   90.00
_cell.angle_gamma   90.00
#
_symmetry.space_group_name_H-M   'P 1'
#
loop_
_entity.id
_entity.type
_entity.pdbx_description
1 polymer ?
#
loop_
_entity_poly.entity_id
_entity_poly.type
_entity_poly.pdbx_seq_one_letter_code
_entity_poly.pdbx_strand_id
1 'polypeptide(L)'
;MVARGQTLAALQTHGLRLKQGDAISAHHVKASANPADLGLQDLVVIAVKAPALREVARHIAPLIGPNTMVLTAMNGVPWWFFQGFGGKFAGTQLKAVDADGSIEAAIPATQVIGCVVHASCSVVEPGLIHHHFGNGLIIGEPSGAASPRAQALVELLRSAGFAASLSAQIQKDAWYKLWGNMTVNPISAMTGATTDLILGDELVRNFVSSVMLEAKEIGSKIGITIDQQPADRHAVTMKLGAFKTSMLQDVEANRAVELDALVTVVKELGSLTGVPTPFTDALLGLSRLHAQVLGLYPSNTKAQA
;
A
#
# COMPACT_ATOMS: atom_id res chain seq x y z
N MET A 1 -17.48 -9.24 -6.31
CA MET A 1 -16.57 -8.07 -6.28
C MET A 1 -17.40 -6.80 -6.11
N VAL A 2 -16.90 -5.81 -5.36
CA VAL A 2 -17.50 -4.46 -5.32
C VAL A 2 -16.79 -3.61 -6.36
N ALA A 3 -17.54 -3.07 -7.33
CA ALA A 3 -17.01 -2.24 -8.41
C ALA A 3 -18.06 -1.21 -8.86
N ARG A 4 -17.62 -0.15 -9.58
CA ARG A 4 -18.51 0.92 -10.03
C ARG A 4 -18.22 1.27 -11.50
N GLY A 5 -19.15 1.97 -12.13
CA GLY A 5 -19.00 2.51 -13.49
C GLY A 5 -18.62 1.46 -14.53
N GLN A 6 -17.68 1.82 -15.39
CA GLN A 6 -17.25 0.95 -16.50
C GLN A 6 -16.64 -0.38 -16.02
N THR A 7 -15.94 -0.38 -14.86
CA THR A 7 -15.40 -1.61 -14.30
C THR A 7 -16.50 -2.58 -13.90
N LEU A 8 -17.58 -2.11 -13.27
CA LEU A 8 -18.72 -2.95 -12.93
C LEU A 8 -19.39 -3.53 -14.18
N ALA A 9 -19.65 -2.70 -15.17
CA ALA A 9 -20.25 -3.13 -16.43
C ALA A 9 -19.40 -4.22 -17.11
N ALA A 10 -18.08 -4.01 -17.18
CA ALA A 10 -17.16 -4.98 -17.76
C ALA A 10 -17.13 -6.31 -16.98
N LEU A 11 -17.12 -6.27 -15.64
CA LEU A 11 -17.15 -7.46 -14.80
C LEU A 11 -18.45 -8.25 -14.96
N GLN A 12 -19.58 -7.57 -15.10
CA GLN A 12 -20.90 -8.20 -15.31
C GLN A 12 -21.02 -8.83 -16.68
N THR A 13 -20.43 -8.20 -17.72
CA THR A 13 -20.53 -8.66 -19.11
C THR A 13 -19.50 -9.74 -19.45
N HIS A 14 -18.24 -9.55 -19.00
CA HIS A 14 -17.09 -10.36 -19.44
C HIS A 14 -16.42 -11.14 -18.30
N GLY A 15 -16.85 -10.93 -17.05
CA GLY A 15 -16.10 -11.42 -15.89
C GLY A 15 -14.80 -10.66 -15.63
N LEU A 16 -14.03 -11.13 -14.67
CA LEU A 16 -12.67 -10.64 -14.42
C LEU A 16 -11.72 -11.28 -15.42
N ARG A 17 -11.03 -10.47 -16.20
CA ARG A 17 -10.07 -10.94 -17.19
C ARG A 17 -8.65 -10.70 -16.72
N LEU A 18 -7.80 -11.70 -16.87
CA LEU A 18 -6.39 -11.65 -16.50
C LEU A 18 -5.52 -11.95 -17.73
N LYS A 19 -4.65 -11.00 -18.09
CA LYS A 19 -3.63 -11.17 -19.11
C LYS A 19 -2.30 -11.57 -18.46
N GLN A 20 -1.73 -12.68 -18.93
CA GLN A 20 -0.40 -13.17 -18.54
C GLN A 20 0.39 -13.52 -19.81
N GLY A 21 1.43 -12.76 -20.12
CA GLY A 21 2.05 -12.80 -21.43
C GLY A 21 1.03 -12.46 -22.51
N ASP A 22 0.85 -13.33 -23.49
CA ASP A 22 -0.14 -13.17 -24.57
C ASP A 22 -1.49 -13.85 -24.25
N ALA A 23 -1.56 -14.65 -23.21
CA ALA A 23 -2.79 -15.36 -22.83
C ALA A 23 -3.73 -14.48 -22.01
N ILE A 24 -5.02 -14.57 -22.30
CA ILE A 24 -6.09 -13.93 -21.52
C ILE A 24 -7.01 -15.02 -20.99
N SER A 25 -7.17 -15.08 -19.68
CA SER A 25 -8.19 -15.90 -19.02
C SER A 25 -9.36 -15.00 -18.55
N ALA A 26 -10.57 -15.57 -18.53
CA ALA A 26 -11.76 -14.89 -18.02
C ALA A 26 -12.39 -15.72 -16.91
N HIS A 27 -12.77 -15.06 -15.83
CA HIS A 27 -13.34 -15.70 -14.64
C HIS A 27 -14.68 -15.05 -14.32
N HIS A 28 -15.72 -15.84 -14.26
CA HIS A 28 -17.03 -15.35 -13.85
C HIS A 28 -16.99 -14.92 -12.38
N VAL A 29 -17.46 -13.71 -12.10
CA VAL A 29 -17.49 -13.14 -10.75
C VAL A 29 -18.83 -12.46 -10.49
N LYS A 30 -19.37 -12.65 -9.28
CA LYS A 30 -20.51 -11.84 -8.83
C LYS A 30 -20.00 -10.43 -8.53
N ALA A 31 -20.52 -9.42 -9.23
CA ALA A 31 -20.12 -8.03 -9.09
C ALA A 31 -21.33 -7.12 -8.85
N SER A 32 -21.22 -6.20 -7.89
CA SER A 32 -22.22 -5.17 -7.59
C SER A 32 -21.57 -3.86 -7.15
N ALA A 33 -22.27 -2.75 -7.36
CA ALA A 33 -21.89 -1.46 -6.78
C ALA A 33 -22.30 -1.36 -5.31
N ASN A 34 -23.32 -2.11 -4.89
CA ASN A 34 -23.81 -2.14 -3.53
C ASN A 34 -23.24 -3.36 -2.79
N PRO A 35 -22.40 -3.19 -1.76
CA PRO A 35 -21.87 -4.30 -0.96
C PRO A 35 -22.95 -5.21 -0.37
N ALA A 36 -24.11 -4.67 -0.02
CA ALA A 36 -25.20 -5.46 0.57
C ALA A 36 -25.71 -6.59 -0.34
N ASP A 37 -25.58 -6.44 -1.68
CA ASP A 37 -25.99 -7.47 -2.64
C ASP A 37 -25.12 -8.73 -2.56
N LEU A 38 -23.95 -8.61 -1.95
CA LEU A 38 -22.96 -9.69 -1.81
C LEU A 38 -23.12 -10.44 -0.48
N GLY A 39 -23.68 -9.78 0.54
CA GLY A 39 -23.86 -10.33 1.89
C GLY A 39 -22.54 -10.51 2.64
N LEU A 40 -22.62 -11.16 3.81
CA LEU A 40 -21.46 -11.46 4.65
C LEU A 40 -20.46 -12.35 3.93
N GLN A 41 -19.17 -12.06 4.13
CA GLN A 41 -18.06 -12.79 3.52
C GLN A 41 -17.16 -13.41 4.59
N ASP A 42 -16.54 -14.55 4.30
CA ASP A 42 -15.50 -15.14 5.15
C ASP A 42 -14.17 -14.39 5.00
N LEU A 43 -13.91 -13.90 3.80
CA LEU A 43 -12.71 -13.13 3.45
C LEU A 43 -13.08 -11.92 2.60
N VAL A 44 -12.67 -10.74 3.05
CA VAL A 44 -12.72 -9.50 2.27
C VAL A 44 -11.29 -9.07 1.93
N VAL A 45 -10.97 -8.96 0.64
CA VAL A 45 -9.67 -8.45 0.19
C VAL A 45 -9.81 -6.96 -0.16
N ILE A 46 -9.11 -6.10 0.59
CA ILE A 46 -9.00 -4.68 0.30
C ILE A 46 -7.72 -4.46 -0.52
N ALA A 47 -7.90 -4.20 -1.82
CA ALA A 47 -6.82 -3.96 -2.77
C ALA A 47 -7.02 -2.63 -3.51
N VAL A 48 -7.50 -1.63 -2.80
CA VAL A 48 -7.67 -0.27 -3.33
C VAL A 48 -6.46 0.60 -3.00
N LYS A 49 -6.34 1.75 -3.66
CA LYS A 49 -5.36 2.78 -3.29
C LYS A 49 -5.74 3.44 -1.96
N ALA A 50 -4.75 3.82 -1.16
CA ALA A 50 -4.96 4.41 0.17
C ALA A 50 -5.96 5.59 0.19
N PRO A 51 -6.00 6.52 -0.78
CA PRO A 51 -7.00 7.60 -0.81
C PRO A 51 -8.46 7.11 -0.87
N ALA A 52 -8.70 5.89 -1.41
CA ALA A 52 -10.05 5.33 -1.51
C ALA A 52 -10.50 4.56 -0.24
N LEU A 53 -9.59 4.31 0.71
CA LEU A 53 -9.87 3.43 1.85
C LEU A 53 -10.97 3.96 2.76
N ARG A 54 -11.02 5.28 3.00
CA ARG A 54 -12.08 5.91 3.80
C ARG A 54 -13.47 5.69 3.19
N GLU A 55 -13.57 5.72 1.86
CA GLU A 55 -14.82 5.44 1.15
C GLU A 55 -15.20 3.96 1.27
N VAL A 56 -14.21 3.06 1.19
CA VAL A 56 -14.44 1.62 1.44
C VAL A 56 -14.93 1.41 2.86
N ALA A 57 -14.30 2.00 3.87
CA ALA A 57 -14.69 1.87 5.27
C ALA A 57 -16.15 2.28 5.53
N ARG A 58 -16.64 3.33 4.86
CA ARG A 58 -18.04 3.79 4.99
C ARG A 58 -19.07 2.77 4.50
N HIS A 59 -18.68 1.88 3.58
CA HIS A 59 -19.64 1.00 2.89
C HIS A 59 -19.37 -0.49 3.13
N ILE A 60 -18.31 -0.85 3.85
CA ILE A 60 -17.88 -2.24 4.00
C ILE A 60 -18.74 -3.08 4.95
N ALA A 61 -19.46 -2.44 5.88
CA ALA A 61 -20.19 -3.12 6.95
C ALA A 61 -21.08 -4.30 6.49
N PRO A 62 -21.80 -4.25 5.34
CA PRO A 62 -22.60 -5.39 4.88
C PRO A 62 -21.79 -6.65 4.52
N LEU A 63 -20.48 -6.52 4.33
CA LEU A 63 -19.57 -7.63 3.99
C LEU A 63 -18.93 -8.26 5.22
N ILE A 64 -18.93 -7.56 6.37
CA ILE A 64 -18.16 -7.92 7.55
C ILE A 64 -19.07 -8.49 8.63
N GLY A 65 -18.83 -9.74 8.99
CA GLY A 65 -19.42 -10.41 10.15
C GLY A 65 -18.37 -10.67 11.24
N PRO A 66 -18.77 -11.29 12.36
CA PRO A 66 -17.86 -11.53 13.50
C PRO A 66 -16.60 -12.33 13.16
N ASN A 67 -16.69 -13.22 12.17
CA ASN A 67 -15.60 -14.11 11.77
C ASN A 67 -14.95 -13.72 10.42
N THR A 68 -15.35 -12.60 9.83
CA THR A 68 -14.79 -12.14 8.55
C THR A 68 -13.32 -11.77 8.72
N MET A 69 -12.46 -12.32 7.90
CA MET A 69 -11.07 -11.85 7.76
C MET A 69 -11.01 -10.72 6.74
N VAL A 70 -10.25 -9.67 7.05
CA VAL A 70 -10.01 -8.55 6.12
C VAL A 70 -8.54 -8.53 5.75
N LEU A 71 -8.21 -8.97 4.53
CA LEU A 71 -6.84 -8.95 3.98
C LEU A 71 -6.56 -7.59 3.36
N THR A 72 -5.60 -6.85 3.92
CA THR A 72 -5.23 -5.50 3.46
C THR A 72 -4.07 -5.55 2.48
N ALA A 73 -4.36 -5.81 1.20
CA ALA A 73 -3.37 -5.89 0.12
C ALA A 73 -3.03 -4.49 -0.44
N MET A 74 -2.44 -3.64 0.40
CA MET A 74 -2.17 -2.23 0.12
C MET A 74 -0.70 -1.88 0.39
N ASN A 75 -0.21 -0.80 -0.24
CA ASN A 75 1.12 -0.27 0.02
C ASN A 75 1.11 0.76 1.16
N GLY A 76 2.29 1.05 1.70
CA GLY A 76 2.48 2.06 2.74
C GLY A 76 2.24 1.54 4.15
N VAL A 77 2.21 2.47 5.10
CA VAL A 77 1.87 2.17 6.49
C VAL A 77 0.35 2.15 6.62
N PRO A 78 -0.24 1.04 7.10
CA PRO A 78 -1.68 0.94 7.26
C PRO A 78 -2.15 1.54 8.59
N TRP A 79 -3.48 1.79 8.73
CA TRP A 79 -4.09 2.31 9.96
C TRP A 79 -3.87 1.41 11.18
N TRP A 80 -3.82 0.09 10.97
CA TRP A 80 -3.64 -0.92 12.02
C TRP A 80 -2.19 -1.13 12.46
N PHE A 81 -1.25 -0.34 11.95
CA PHE A 81 0.20 -0.58 12.11
C PHE A 81 0.64 -0.74 13.56
N PHE A 82 0.11 0.08 14.47
CA PHE A 82 0.41 -0.01 15.90
C PHE A 82 -0.58 -0.85 16.72
N GLN A 83 -1.51 -1.51 16.08
CA GLN A 83 -2.43 -2.40 16.78
C GLN A 83 -1.73 -3.74 17.08
N GLY A 84 -1.39 -3.95 18.37
CA GLY A 84 -0.64 -5.12 18.83
C GLY A 84 0.88 -5.08 18.56
N PHE A 85 1.43 -3.91 18.17
CA PHE A 85 2.84 -3.70 17.86
C PHE A 85 3.32 -2.31 18.32
N GLY A 86 4.67 -2.15 18.45
CA GLY A 86 5.30 -0.84 18.66
C GLY A 86 5.61 -0.50 20.12
N GLY A 87 5.51 -1.43 21.05
CA GLY A 87 5.86 -1.23 22.46
C GLY A 87 5.09 -0.05 23.06
N LYS A 88 5.78 1.04 23.45
CA LYS A 88 5.15 2.25 24.00
C LYS A 88 4.24 2.98 23.01
N PHE A 89 4.34 2.70 21.71
CA PHE A 89 3.49 3.27 20.68
C PHE A 89 2.29 2.39 20.35
N ALA A 90 2.15 1.21 20.98
CA ALA A 90 1.02 0.32 20.74
C ALA A 90 -0.31 1.04 20.99
N GLY A 91 -1.28 0.85 20.08
CA GLY A 91 -2.58 1.52 20.11
C GLY A 91 -2.57 2.96 19.57
N THR A 92 -1.41 3.51 19.17
CA THR A 92 -1.36 4.86 18.59
C THR A 92 -2.08 4.89 17.24
N GLN A 93 -3.02 5.82 17.11
CA GLN A 93 -3.69 6.15 15.85
C GLN A 93 -2.77 7.05 15.00
N LEU A 94 -2.52 6.63 13.76
CA LEU A 94 -1.73 7.41 12.80
C LEU A 94 -2.67 8.28 11.97
N LYS A 95 -2.62 9.60 12.21
CA LYS A 95 -3.53 10.57 11.57
C LYS A 95 -3.34 10.68 10.06
N ALA A 96 -2.13 10.43 9.57
CA ALA A 96 -1.85 10.42 8.13
C ALA A 96 -2.69 9.39 7.36
N VAL A 97 -3.04 8.27 7.99
CA VAL A 97 -3.75 7.16 7.33
C VAL A 97 -5.14 6.90 7.86
N ASP A 98 -5.46 7.35 9.09
CA ASP A 98 -6.81 7.31 9.66
C ASP A 98 -7.03 8.53 10.56
N ALA A 99 -7.29 9.69 9.95
CA ALA A 99 -7.27 10.99 10.62
C ALA A 99 -8.27 11.12 11.81
N ASP A 100 -9.41 10.45 11.71
CA ASP A 100 -10.53 10.53 12.67
C ASP A 100 -10.88 9.17 13.30
N GLY A 101 -10.11 8.11 13.03
CA GLY A 101 -10.38 6.76 13.54
C GLY A 101 -11.54 6.04 12.86
N SER A 102 -12.09 6.62 11.80
CA SER A 102 -13.26 6.05 11.12
C SER A 102 -12.96 4.73 10.38
N ILE A 103 -11.73 4.54 9.95
CA ILE A 103 -11.30 3.30 9.28
C ILE A 103 -11.18 2.18 10.31
N GLU A 104 -10.49 2.41 11.43
CA GLU A 104 -10.38 1.44 12.52
C GLU A 104 -11.75 1.09 13.12
N ALA A 105 -12.64 2.07 13.27
CA ALA A 105 -14.00 1.84 13.77
C ALA A 105 -14.82 0.93 12.83
N ALA A 106 -14.63 1.06 11.51
CA ALA A 106 -15.35 0.25 10.51
C ALA A 106 -14.66 -1.11 10.24
N ILE A 107 -13.35 -1.19 10.40
CA ILE A 107 -12.52 -2.37 10.11
C ILE A 107 -11.54 -2.57 11.27
N PRO A 108 -12.01 -3.16 12.39
CA PRO A 108 -11.17 -3.35 13.57
C PRO A 108 -9.94 -4.22 13.26
N ALA A 109 -8.79 -3.84 13.81
CA ALA A 109 -7.54 -4.58 13.62
C ALA A 109 -7.61 -6.06 14.01
N THR A 110 -8.55 -6.43 14.89
CA THR A 110 -8.82 -7.82 15.26
C THR A 110 -9.34 -8.68 14.10
N GLN A 111 -9.91 -8.07 13.07
CA GLN A 111 -10.38 -8.74 11.85
C GLN A 111 -9.34 -8.67 10.72
N VAL A 112 -8.32 -7.82 10.86
CA VAL A 112 -7.32 -7.61 9.81
C VAL A 112 -6.30 -8.74 9.77
N ILE A 113 -5.95 -9.13 8.55
CA ILE A 113 -4.69 -9.80 8.20
C ILE A 113 -3.91 -8.82 7.31
N GLY A 114 -2.72 -8.44 7.75
CA GLY A 114 -1.83 -7.59 6.94
C GLY A 114 -1.27 -8.34 5.73
N CYS A 115 -1.04 -7.62 4.63
CA CYS A 115 -0.47 -8.21 3.42
C CYS A 115 0.54 -7.27 2.77
N VAL A 116 1.74 -7.78 2.51
CA VAL A 116 2.75 -7.13 1.66
C VAL A 116 2.77 -7.81 0.31
N VAL A 117 2.44 -7.06 -0.74
CA VAL A 117 2.30 -7.58 -2.11
C VAL A 117 3.60 -7.40 -2.87
N HIS A 118 4.12 -8.47 -3.44
CA HIS A 118 5.27 -8.52 -4.35
C HIS A 118 4.83 -9.01 -5.74
N ALA A 119 3.97 -8.23 -6.37
CA ALA A 119 3.47 -8.44 -7.72
C ALA A 119 3.37 -7.11 -8.45
N SER A 120 3.53 -7.14 -9.77
CA SER A 120 3.35 -6.00 -10.66
C SER A 120 2.20 -6.27 -11.61
N CYS A 121 1.17 -5.45 -11.51
CA CYS A 121 -0.02 -5.53 -12.35
C CYS A 121 -0.44 -4.13 -12.82
N SER A 122 -1.06 -4.06 -13.98
CA SER A 122 -1.68 -2.83 -14.47
C SER A 122 -3.09 -3.09 -15.01
N VAL A 123 -3.93 -2.07 -14.99
CA VAL A 123 -5.23 -2.10 -15.64
C VAL A 123 -5.03 -1.75 -17.12
N VAL A 124 -5.37 -2.67 -18.02
CA VAL A 124 -5.34 -2.44 -19.48
C VAL A 124 -6.59 -1.67 -19.91
N GLU A 125 -7.73 -2.18 -19.46
CA GLU A 125 -9.05 -1.59 -19.63
C GLU A 125 -9.97 -2.07 -18.49
N PRO A 126 -11.15 -1.49 -18.29
CA PRO A 126 -12.08 -1.94 -17.27
C PRO A 126 -12.29 -3.46 -17.29
N GLY A 127 -12.05 -4.12 -16.15
CA GLY A 127 -12.20 -5.58 -16.01
C GLY A 127 -11.08 -6.43 -16.64
N LEU A 128 -10.05 -5.83 -17.26
CA LEU A 128 -8.86 -6.53 -17.77
C LEU A 128 -7.61 -6.08 -17.07
N ILE A 129 -6.99 -6.99 -16.34
CA ILE A 129 -5.73 -6.76 -15.60
C ILE A 129 -4.59 -7.47 -16.33
N HIS A 130 -3.48 -6.76 -16.54
CA HIS A 130 -2.24 -7.35 -17.01
C HIS A 130 -1.32 -7.63 -15.81
N HIS A 131 -1.00 -8.88 -15.59
CA HIS A 131 0.02 -9.32 -14.65
C HIS A 131 1.38 -9.33 -15.36
N HIS A 132 2.29 -8.47 -14.92
CA HIS A 132 3.62 -8.34 -15.52
C HIS A 132 4.61 -9.33 -14.93
N PHE A 133 4.75 -9.33 -13.60
CA PHE A 133 5.65 -10.27 -12.91
C PHE A 133 5.36 -10.32 -11.40
N GLY A 134 5.87 -11.36 -10.75
CA GLY A 134 5.78 -11.56 -9.31
C GLY A 134 4.41 -12.12 -8.90
N ASN A 135 4.40 -12.96 -7.87
CA ASN A 135 3.20 -13.52 -7.26
C ASN A 135 3.36 -13.67 -5.74
N GLY A 136 4.34 -12.98 -5.15
CA GLY A 136 4.67 -13.06 -3.73
C GLY A 136 3.66 -12.29 -2.88
N LEU A 137 3.15 -12.95 -1.83
CA LEU A 137 2.34 -12.34 -0.79
C LEU A 137 2.90 -12.72 0.57
N ILE A 138 3.30 -11.71 1.36
CA ILE A 138 3.66 -11.93 2.77
C ILE A 138 2.46 -11.51 3.59
N ILE A 139 1.90 -12.40 4.37
CA ILE A 139 0.72 -12.10 5.21
C ILE A 139 1.01 -12.38 6.68
N GLY A 140 0.31 -11.67 7.56
CA GLY A 140 0.49 -11.88 9.00
C GLY A 140 -0.52 -11.11 9.83
N GLU A 141 -0.71 -11.57 11.05
CA GLU A 141 -1.50 -10.86 12.05
C GLU A 141 -0.82 -9.55 12.46
N PRO A 142 -1.59 -8.47 12.68
CA PRO A 142 -1.05 -7.25 13.27
C PRO A 142 -0.34 -7.48 14.62
N SER A 143 -0.77 -8.46 15.38
CA SER A 143 -0.17 -8.86 16.67
C SER A 143 1.12 -9.66 16.55
N GLY A 144 1.49 -10.11 15.33
CA GLY A 144 2.62 -11.04 15.12
C GLY A 144 2.29 -12.50 15.48
N ALA A 145 1.06 -12.84 15.84
CA ALA A 145 0.70 -14.19 16.19
C ALA A 145 0.65 -15.11 14.95
N ALA A 146 1.14 -16.33 15.07
CA ALA A 146 0.96 -17.38 14.07
C ALA A 146 -0.41 -18.05 14.26
N SER A 147 -1.49 -17.32 13.94
CA SER A 147 -2.85 -17.79 14.16
C SER A 147 -3.28 -18.88 13.16
N PRO A 148 -4.22 -19.79 13.53
CA PRO A 148 -4.76 -20.78 12.61
C PRO A 148 -5.41 -20.14 11.37
N ARG A 149 -6.09 -18.98 11.50
CA ARG A 149 -6.72 -18.29 10.38
C ARG A 149 -5.68 -17.74 9.39
N ALA A 150 -4.56 -17.19 9.87
CA ALA A 150 -3.49 -16.71 9.00
C ALA A 150 -2.80 -17.89 8.27
N GLN A 151 -2.57 -19.01 8.97
CA GLN A 151 -2.02 -20.22 8.36
C GLN A 151 -2.95 -20.79 7.27
N ALA A 152 -4.25 -20.91 7.55
CA ALA A 152 -5.25 -21.37 6.59
C ALA A 152 -5.32 -20.44 5.36
N LEU A 153 -5.20 -19.12 5.56
CA LEU A 153 -5.17 -18.17 4.46
C LEU A 153 -3.92 -18.31 3.60
N VAL A 154 -2.74 -18.58 4.20
CA VAL A 154 -1.50 -18.89 3.44
C VAL A 154 -1.72 -20.09 2.53
N GLU A 155 -2.28 -21.19 3.05
CA GLU A 155 -2.53 -22.40 2.27
C GLU A 155 -3.57 -22.16 1.14
N LEU A 156 -4.62 -21.40 1.43
CA LEU A 156 -5.59 -20.98 0.43
C LEU A 156 -4.94 -20.19 -0.71
N LEU A 157 -4.11 -19.20 -0.37
CA LEU A 157 -3.42 -18.38 -1.36
C LEU A 157 -2.40 -19.19 -2.18
N ARG A 158 -1.70 -20.14 -1.54
CA ARG A 158 -0.81 -21.08 -2.25
C ARG A 158 -1.56 -21.96 -3.23
N SER A 159 -2.72 -22.50 -2.84
CA SER A 159 -3.57 -23.28 -3.74
C SER A 159 -4.09 -22.47 -4.92
N ALA A 160 -4.21 -21.14 -4.76
CA ALA A 160 -4.57 -20.21 -5.83
C ALA A 160 -3.37 -19.75 -6.69
N GLY A 161 -2.16 -20.30 -6.48
CA GLY A 161 -0.96 -20.03 -7.28
C GLY A 161 -0.08 -18.89 -6.80
N PHE A 162 -0.36 -18.30 -5.63
CA PHE A 162 0.52 -17.28 -5.05
C PHE A 162 1.69 -17.90 -4.28
N ALA A 163 2.85 -17.26 -4.33
CA ALA A 163 3.97 -17.55 -3.44
C ALA A 163 3.71 -16.87 -2.08
N ALA A 164 2.73 -17.42 -1.33
CA ALA A 164 2.33 -16.87 -0.05
C ALA A 164 3.21 -17.38 1.09
N SER A 165 3.58 -16.50 2.01
CA SER A 165 4.33 -16.81 3.22
C SER A 165 3.73 -16.14 4.45
N LEU A 166 3.87 -16.78 5.61
CA LEU A 166 3.46 -16.22 6.89
C LEU A 166 4.58 -15.36 7.46
N SER A 167 4.27 -14.12 7.81
CA SER A 167 5.17 -13.22 8.52
C SER A 167 5.10 -13.47 10.02
N ALA A 168 6.25 -13.48 10.67
CA ALA A 168 6.31 -13.43 12.13
C ALA A 168 6.00 -12.02 12.68
N GLN A 169 6.13 -10.98 11.86
CA GLN A 169 5.83 -9.61 12.20
C GLN A 169 5.60 -8.76 10.94
N ILE A 170 4.37 -8.69 10.49
CA ILE A 170 3.99 -8.07 9.22
C ILE A 170 4.38 -6.58 9.11
N GLN A 171 4.48 -5.88 10.25
CA GLN A 171 4.94 -4.49 10.28
C GLN A 171 6.39 -4.34 9.79
N LYS A 172 7.27 -5.31 10.09
CA LYS A 172 8.66 -5.30 9.60
C LYS A 172 8.72 -5.44 8.09
N ASP A 173 7.92 -6.35 7.52
CA ASP A 173 7.87 -6.58 6.08
C ASP A 173 7.28 -5.35 5.35
N ALA A 174 6.22 -4.77 5.91
CA ALA A 174 5.61 -3.54 5.39
C ALA A 174 6.60 -2.37 5.44
N TRP A 175 7.30 -2.19 6.56
CA TRP A 175 8.30 -1.13 6.73
C TRP A 175 9.49 -1.30 5.79
N TYR A 176 9.98 -2.52 5.63
CA TYR A 176 11.07 -2.81 4.70
C TYR A 176 10.70 -2.50 3.24
N LYS A 177 9.47 -2.81 2.83
CA LYS A 177 8.97 -2.42 1.51
C LYS A 177 8.81 -0.90 1.40
N LEU A 178 8.24 -0.26 2.43
CA LEU A 178 8.09 1.18 2.51
C LEU A 178 9.44 1.89 2.39
N TRP A 179 10.48 1.39 3.05
CA TRP A 179 11.82 1.96 3.10
C TRP A 179 12.43 2.27 1.72
N GLY A 180 12.09 1.47 0.72
CA GLY A 180 12.39 1.78 -0.68
C GLY A 180 11.35 2.68 -1.35
N ASN A 181 10.07 2.33 -1.20
CA ASN A 181 8.99 2.97 -1.95
C ASN A 181 8.77 4.44 -1.56
N MET A 182 8.96 4.80 -0.29
CA MET A 182 8.76 6.16 0.20
C MET A 182 9.70 7.19 -0.44
N THR A 183 10.77 6.74 -1.07
CA THR A 183 11.78 7.58 -1.72
C THR A 183 11.62 7.61 -3.24
N VAL A 184 11.82 6.47 -3.89
CA VAL A 184 11.84 6.42 -5.36
C VAL A 184 10.47 6.69 -5.98
N ASN A 185 9.36 6.33 -5.31
CA ASN A 185 8.04 6.55 -5.89
C ASN A 185 7.69 8.04 -6.03
N PRO A 186 7.81 8.90 -4.98
CA PRO A 186 7.54 10.33 -5.12
C PRO A 186 8.50 11.02 -6.12
N ILE A 187 9.79 10.67 -6.10
CA ILE A 187 10.77 11.24 -7.04
C ILE A 187 10.40 10.88 -8.47
N SER A 188 10.09 9.60 -8.73
CA SER A 188 9.65 9.13 -10.04
C SER A 188 8.38 9.86 -10.51
N ALA A 189 7.40 10.03 -9.62
CA ALA A 189 6.15 10.75 -9.93
C ALA A 189 6.39 12.23 -10.28
N MET A 190 7.32 12.91 -9.59
CA MET A 190 7.64 14.31 -9.85
C MET A 190 8.44 14.52 -11.13
N THR A 191 9.37 13.62 -11.42
CA THR A 191 10.37 13.82 -12.48
C THR A 191 10.05 13.08 -13.78
N GLY A 192 9.14 12.10 -13.73
CA GLY A 192 8.91 11.16 -14.83
C GLY A 192 10.01 10.11 -15.00
N ALA A 193 11.03 10.13 -14.13
CA ALA A 193 12.19 9.25 -14.25
C ALA A 193 11.87 7.82 -13.79
N THR A 194 12.52 6.86 -14.45
CA THR A 194 12.55 5.44 -14.05
C THR A 194 13.56 5.21 -12.93
N THR A 195 13.48 4.05 -12.27
CA THR A 195 14.30 3.74 -11.08
C THR A 195 15.80 3.75 -11.35
N ASP A 196 16.23 3.34 -12.52
CA ASP A 196 17.64 3.36 -12.96
C ASP A 196 18.17 4.78 -13.12
N LEU A 197 17.38 5.71 -13.68
CA LEU A 197 17.76 7.12 -13.81
C LEU A 197 17.85 7.80 -12.45
N ILE A 198 16.89 7.55 -11.56
CA ILE A 198 16.87 8.11 -10.20
C ILE A 198 18.11 7.69 -9.41
N LEU A 199 18.42 6.39 -9.42
CA LEU A 199 19.56 5.86 -8.67
C LEU A 199 20.89 6.00 -9.43
N GLY A 200 20.85 6.29 -10.72
CA GLY A 200 22.02 6.61 -11.55
C GLY A 200 22.60 8.00 -11.27
N ASP A 201 21.73 8.97 -10.95
CA ASP A 201 22.17 10.31 -10.57
C ASP A 201 22.74 10.31 -9.14
N GLU A 202 23.98 10.78 -8.97
CA GLU A 202 24.69 10.75 -7.69
C GLU A 202 24.00 11.61 -6.63
N LEU A 203 23.56 12.81 -6.98
CA LEU A 203 22.95 13.76 -6.03
C LEU A 203 21.59 13.25 -5.60
N VAL A 204 20.78 12.73 -6.51
CA VAL A 204 19.47 12.14 -6.23
C VAL A 204 19.63 10.88 -5.38
N ARG A 205 20.58 9.99 -5.71
CA ARG A 205 20.86 8.79 -4.92
C ARG A 205 21.30 9.11 -3.50
N ASN A 206 22.12 10.16 -3.30
CA ASN A 206 22.53 10.61 -1.97
C ASN A 206 21.35 11.19 -1.18
N PHE A 207 20.47 11.94 -1.84
CA PHE A 207 19.22 12.42 -1.23
C PHE A 207 18.31 11.26 -0.83
N VAL A 208 18.09 10.28 -1.71
CA VAL A 208 17.34 9.04 -1.42
C VAL A 208 17.92 8.32 -0.21
N SER A 209 19.25 8.20 -0.15
CA SER A 209 19.95 7.58 0.99
C SER A 209 19.70 8.33 2.30
N SER A 210 19.68 9.65 2.28
CA SER A 210 19.41 10.48 3.46
C SER A 210 17.99 10.29 3.99
N VAL A 211 16.98 10.28 3.11
CA VAL A 211 15.60 9.96 3.50
C VAL A 211 15.48 8.55 4.07
N MET A 212 16.18 7.58 3.47
CA MET A 212 16.17 6.20 3.96
C MET A 212 16.82 6.07 5.35
N LEU A 213 17.85 6.84 5.66
CA LEU A 213 18.50 6.84 6.98
C LEU A 213 17.56 7.41 8.06
N GLU A 214 16.81 8.47 7.77
CA GLU A 214 15.78 8.97 8.69
C GLU A 214 14.73 7.89 8.98
N ALA A 215 14.20 7.23 7.96
CA ALA A 215 13.21 6.17 8.13
C ALA A 215 13.81 4.93 8.85
N LYS A 216 15.09 4.62 8.64
CA LYS A 216 15.78 3.54 9.35
C LYS A 216 15.89 3.84 10.85
N GLU A 217 16.21 5.08 11.22
CA GLU A 217 16.27 5.51 12.62
C GLU A 217 14.88 5.48 13.28
N ILE A 218 13.85 6.01 12.59
CA ILE A 218 12.45 5.92 13.04
C ILE A 218 12.07 4.45 13.28
N GLY A 219 12.34 3.57 12.31
CA GLY A 219 12.09 2.15 12.43
C GLY A 219 12.70 1.54 13.69
N SER A 220 13.96 1.85 13.97
CA SER A 220 14.65 1.40 15.20
C SER A 220 13.93 1.85 16.48
N LYS A 221 13.41 3.09 16.52
CA LYS A 221 12.69 3.62 17.68
C LYS A 221 11.33 2.96 17.91
N ILE A 222 10.68 2.45 16.85
CA ILE A 222 9.41 1.74 16.95
C ILE A 222 9.56 0.20 17.02
N GLY A 223 10.79 -0.30 17.12
CA GLY A 223 11.07 -1.74 17.26
C GLY A 223 11.26 -2.49 15.93
N ILE A 224 11.53 -1.76 14.84
CA ILE A 224 11.87 -2.35 13.54
C ILE A 224 13.31 -2.01 13.20
N THR A 225 14.20 -2.99 13.32
CA THR A 225 15.60 -2.83 12.91
C THR A 225 15.77 -3.27 11.46
N ILE A 226 16.40 -2.41 10.65
CA ILE A 226 16.86 -2.72 9.30
C ILE A 226 18.38 -2.78 9.37
N ASP A 227 18.96 -3.97 9.20
CA ASP A 227 20.42 -4.15 9.26
C ASP A 227 21.14 -3.62 8.03
N GLN A 228 20.47 -3.63 6.88
CA GLN A 228 20.98 -3.17 5.60
C GLN A 228 21.23 -1.65 5.58
N GLN A 229 22.21 -1.25 4.75
CA GLN A 229 22.44 0.16 4.42
C GLN A 229 21.63 0.55 3.18
N PRO A 230 21.37 1.85 2.94
CA PRO A 230 20.71 2.31 1.72
C PRO A 230 21.31 1.75 0.44
N ALA A 231 22.66 1.65 0.35
CA ALA A 231 23.34 1.10 -0.80
C ALA A 231 22.92 -0.35 -1.14
N ASP A 232 22.69 -1.19 -0.13
CA ASP A 232 22.21 -2.56 -0.33
C ASP A 232 20.84 -2.57 -1.01
N ARG A 233 19.95 -1.68 -0.58
CA ARG A 233 18.61 -1.54 -1.13
C ARG A 233 18.65 -0.93 -2.53
N HIS A 234 19.56 0.04 -2.80
CA HIS A 234 19.79 0.59 -4.13
C HIS A 234 20.19 -0.52 -5.11
N ALA A 235 21.13 -1.39 -4.71
CA ALA A 235 21.56 -2.52 -5.55
C ALA A 235 20.42 -3.48 -5.91
N VAL A 236 19.45 -3.70 -5.00
CA VAL A 236 18.25 -4.48 -5.28
C VAL A 236 17.32 -3.75 -6.26
N THR A 237 17.10 -2.46 -6.06
CA THR A 237 16.21 -1.64 -6.91
C THR A 237 16.78 -1.48 -8.32
N MET A 238 18.09 -1.31 -8.46
CA MET A 238 18.77 -1.21 -9.77
C MET A 238 18.58 -2.45 -10.65
N LYS A 239 18.35 -3.63 -10.06
CA LYS A 239 18.05 -4.85 -10.83
C LYS A 239 16.71 -4.78 -11.58
N LEU A 240 15.83 -3.85 -11.22
CA LEU A 240 14.57 -3.61 -11.94
C LEU A 240 14.78 -2.87 -13.27
N GLY A 241 15.97 -2.25 -13.49
CA GLY A 241 16.28 -1.47 -14.68
C GLY A 241 15.38 -0.24 -14.84
N ALA A 242 14.98 0.04 -16.08
CA ALA A 242 14.12 1.17 -16.44
C ALA A 242 12.65 0.93 -15.98
N PHE A 243 12.46 0.73 -14.69
CA PHE A 243 11.14 0.44 -14.10
C PHE A 243 10.41 1.74 -13.71
N LYS A 244 9.16 1.88 -14.19
CA LYS A 244 8.24 2.94 -13.76
C LYS A 244 7.60 2.56 -12.43
N THR A 245 7.75 3.42 -11.42
CA THR A 245 7.11 3.18 -10.12
C THR A 245 5.59 3.23 -10.22
N SER A 246 4.89 2.61 -9.26
CA SER A 246 3.43 2.64 -9.21
C SER A 246 2.87 4.07 -9.10
N MET A 247 3.57 4.97 -8.40
CA MET A 247 3.13 6.36 -8.25
C MET A 247 3.31 7.15 -9.57
N LEU A 248 4.36 6.90 -10.35
CA LEU A 248 4.50 7.48 -11.69
C LEU A 248 3.36 6.99 -12.60
N GLN A 249 3.06 5.68 -12.56
CA GLN A 249 1.93 5.13 -13.34
C GLN A 249 0.59 5.74 -12.91
N ASP A 250 0.43 6.10 -11.63
CA ASP A 250 -0.77 6.81 -11.17
C ASP A 250 -0.84 8.24 -11.75
N VAL A 251 0.27 8.97 -11.73
CA VAL A 251 0.35 10.32 -12.34
C VAL A 251 0.05 10.26 -13.84
N GLU A 252 0.69 9.37 -14.58
CA GLU A 252 0.45 9.18 -16.03
C GLU A 252 -1.00 8.80 -16.35
N ALA A 253 -1.67 8.10 -15.44
CA ALA A 253 -3.07 7.70 -15.57
C ALA A 253 -4.05 8.71 -14.93
N ASN A 254 -3.58 9.89 -14.51
CA ASN A 254 -4.36 10.94 -13.85
C ASN A 254 -5.13 10.40 -12.62
N ARG A 255 -4.48 9.61 -11.77
CA ARG A 255 -5.03 9.03 -10.54
C ARG A 255 -4.39 9.65 -9.30
N ALA A 256 -5.16 9.70 -8.20
CA ALA A 256 -4.67 10.17 -6.91
C ALA A 256 -3.44 9.37 -6.43
N VAL A 257 -2.44 10.08 -5.89
CA VAL A 257 -1.19 9.53 -5.38
C VAL A 257 -1.28 9.17 -3.89
N GLU A 258 -0.51 8.17 -3.45
CA GLU A 258 -0.55 7.61 -2.09
C GLU A 258 0.48 8.26 -1.15
N LEU A 259 0.62 9.60 -1.17
CA LEU A 259 1.63 10.31 -0.38
C LEU A 259 1.44 10.12 1.13
N ASP A 260 0.19 10.08 1.62
CA ASP A 260 -0.08 9.99 3.05
C ASP A 260 0.41 8.68 3.65
N ALA A 261 0.12 7.56 2.99
CA ALA A 261 0.52 6.24 3.46
C ALA A 261 2.02 5.95 3.22
N LEU A 262 2.69 6.69 2.32
CA LEU A 262 4.09 6.43 1.97
C LEU A 262 5.07 7.44 2.58
N VAL A 263 4.71 8.72 2.71
CA VAL A 263 5.64 9.77 3.12
C VAL A 263 5.12 10.58 4.31
N THR A 264 3.87 11.07 4.28
CA THR A 264 3.30 11.87 5.39
C THR A 264 3.33 11.09 6.70
N VAL A 265 3.03 9.79 6.66
CA VAL A 265 3.06 8.90 7.83
C VAL A 265 4.47 8.76 8.41
N VAL A 266 5.52 8.77 7.59
CA VAL A 266 6.91 8.70 8.08
C VAL A 266 7.30 9.99 8.79
N LYS A 267 6.90 11.16 8.27
CA LYS A 267 7.03 12.44 8.97
C LYS A 267 6.30 12.42 10.33
N GLU A 268 5.06 11.91 10.36
CA GLU A 268 4.29 11.76 11.61
C GLU A 268 5.03 10.88 12.61
N LEU A 269 5.57 9.74 12.16
CA LEU A 269 6.37 8.83 12.98
C LEU A 269 7.68 9.46 13.45
N GLY A 270 8.32 10.29 12.64
CA GLY A 270 9.47 11.10 13.05
C GLY A 270 9.14 12.00 14.23
N SER A 271 8.01 12.70 14.16
CA SER A 271 7.52 13.55 15.27
C SER A 271 7.20 12.73 16.54
N LEU A 272 6.56 11.57 16.39
CA LEU A 272 6.22 10.67 17.51
C LEU A 272 7.46 10.06 18.19
N THR A 273 8.51 9.78 17.43
CA THR A 273 9.74 9.15 17.91
C THR A 273 10.82 10.14 18.34
N GLY A 274 10.63 11.43 18.00
CA GLY A 274 11.64 12.48 18.23
C GLY A 274 12.79 12.43 17.23
N VAL A 275 12.64 11.78 16.09
CA VAL A 275 13.64 11.73 15.02
C VAL A 275 13.39 12.88 14.05
N PRO A 276 14.35 13.79 13.84
CA PRO A 276 14.25 14.82 12.82
C PRO A 276 14.14 14.25 11.41
N THR A 277 13.30 14.86 10.58
CA THR A 277 13.02 14.36 9.21
C THR A 277 13.23 15.44 8.12
N PRO A 278 14.35 16.20 8.10
CA PRO A 278 14.51 17.30 7.16
C PRO A 278 14.48 16.85 5.69
N PHE A 279 15.05 15.70 5.36
CA PHE A 279 15.04 15.18 3.99
C PHE A 279 13.67 14.61 3.60
N THR A 280 13.00 13.91 4.52
CA THR A 280 11.61 13.46 4.32
C THR A 280 10.66 14.64 4.18
N ASP A 281 10.84 15.71 4.96
CA ASP A 281 10.03 16.94 4.89
C ASP A 281 10.20 17.64 3.53
N ALA A 282 11.44 17.75 3.03
CA ALA A 282 11.72 18.31 1.72
C ALA A 282 11.06 17.47 0.59
N LEU A 283 11.22 16.15 0.64
CA LEU A 283 10.61 15.24 -0.32
C LEU A 283 9.08 15.34 -0.30
N LEU A 284 8.47 15.32 0.89
CA LEU A 284 7.03 15.44 1.05
C LEU A 284 6.52 16.79 0.54
N GLY A 285 7.20 17.88 0.89
CA GLY A 285 6.80 19.23 0.47
C GLY A 285 6.75 19.37 -1.05
N LEU A 286 7.81 18.96 -1.74
CA LEU A 286 7.91 19.04 -3.19
C LEU A 286 6.92 18.09 -3.89
N SER A 287 6.85 16.84 -3.47
CA SER A 287 5.95 15.85 -4.09
C SER A 287 4.47 16.19 -3.88
N ARG A 288 4.12 16.71 -2.69
CA ARG A 288 2.77 17.16 -2.40
C ARG A 288 2.37 18.35 -3.27
N LEU A 289 3.24 19.36 -3.35
CA LEU A 289 2.98 20.53 -4.20
C LEU A 289 2.80 20.12 -5.66
N HIS A 290 3.67 19.27 -6.18
CA HIS A 290 3.56 18.75 -7.54
C HIS A 290 2.21 18.03 -7.76
N ALA A 291 1.84 17.12 -6.87
CA ALA A 291 0.58 16.38 -6.97
C ALA A 291 -0.66 17.29 -6.83
N GLN A 292 -0.60 18.35 -6.02
CA GLN A 292 -1.66 19.37 -5.90
C GLN A 292 -1.83 20.18 -7.19
N VAL A 293 -0.73 20.59 -7.83
CA VAL A 293 -0.76 21.30 -9.13
C VAL A 293 -1.42 20.46 -10.20
N LEU A 294 -1.20 19.13 -10.17
CA LEU A 294 -1.83 18.18 -11.09
C LEU A 294 -3.26 17.79 -10.69
N GLY A 295 -3.77 18.23 -9.54
CA GLY A 295 -5.09 17.82 -9.04
C GLY A 295 -5.15 16.37 -8.53
N LEU A 296 -4.00 15.74 -8.28
CA LEU A 296 -3.88 14.33 -7.87
C LEU A 296 -3.71 14.15 -6.34
N TYR A 297 -3.74 15.26 -5.60
CA TYR A 297 -3.70 15.31 -4.15
C TYR A 297 -4.56 16.50 -3.66
N PRO A 298 -5.28 16.39 -2.54
CA PRO A 298 -6.11 17.49 -2.04
C PRO A 298 -5.32 18.80 -1.83
N SER A 299 -5.85 19.92 -2.32
CA SER A 299 -5.27 21.23 -2.05
C SER A 299 -5.91 21.85 -0.82
N ASN A 300 -5.11 22.45 0.06
CA ASN A 300 -5.59 23.18 1.24
C ASN A 300 -6.25 24.53 0.89
N THR A 301 -6.48 24.83 -0.40
CA THR A 301 -6.93 26.14 -0.88
C THR A 301 -8.42 26.46 -0.58
N LYS A 302 -9.13 25.61 0.18
CA LYS A 302 -10.53 25.91 0.59
C LYS A 302 -10.67 26.54 2.00
N ALA A 303 -9.59 26.96 2.63
CA ALA A 303 -9.63 27.58 3.98
C ALA A 303 -9.46 29.11 3.98
N GLN A 304 -9.47 29.77 2.80
CA GLN A 304 -9.37 31.24 2.69
C GLN A 304 -10.33 31.77 1.63
N ALA A 305 -11.62 31.47 1.76
CA ALA A 305 -12.68 32.21 1.06
C ALA A 305 -13.88 32.38 2.00
#